data_14017c00aee3c1b622ef31f852e7310f
#
_entry.id   14017c00aee3c1b622ef31f852e7310f
#
_cell.length_a   1.000
_cell.length_b   1.000
_cell.length_c   1.000
_cell.angle_alpha   90.00
_cell.angle_beta   90.00
_cell.angle_gamma   90.00
#
_symmetry.space_group_name_H-M   'P 1'
#
loop_
_entity.id
_entity.type
_entity.pdbx_description
1 polymer ?
#
loop_
_entity_poly.entity_id
_entity_poly.type
_entity_poly.pdbx_seq_one_letter_code
_entity_poly.pdbx_strand_id
1 'polypeptide(L)'
;MKNIRLDFTCSRQVPLYAYLCNQYLNYDALNISIGCDNHNDFGPQTYFIEAQGEQAPLEQLADAIAADFLMSVWLVDSGIKVIDEPQGQRTLLETHDPQMDKSVAAFCQQCYPLFGDNQAAQFGAIDLTCSCCHGETRLTPAQKALTLTDLKAMAEQLITQGSLALSCEGIALSLEPFARDASRPQLLICNPNTLNAHFCLKDHQVVALSSIEKPLICARPIQDHQKLFAPLYDICFGYSRVVAVLSEILR
;
A
#
# COMPACT_ATOMS: atom_id res chain seq x y z
N MET A 1 30.48 -18.69 7.24
CA MET A 1 29.22 -18.10 7.73
C MET A 1 29.37 -16.58 7.69
N LYS A 2 28.35 -15.87 7.24
CA LYS A 2 28.31 -14.41 7.22
C LYS A 2 27.14 -13.94 8.07
N ASN A 3 27.25 -12.72 8.63
CA ASN A 3 26.14 -12.04 9.28
C ASN A 3 25.72 -10.90 8.37
N ILE A 4 24.42 -10.82 8.07
CA ILE A 4 23.84 -9.69 7.33
C ILE A 4 22.77 -9.02 8.17
N ARG A 5 22.53 -7.74 7.89
CA ARG A 5 21.44 -6.96 8.46
C ARG A 5 20.70 -6.24 7.33
N LEU A 6 19.41 -6.42 7.30
CA LEU A 6 18.47 -5.69 6.44
C LEU A 6 17.84 -4.59 7.29
N ASP A 7 18.02 -3.34 6.89
CA ASP A 7 17.51 -2.16 7.58
C ASP A 7 16.33 -1.54 6.82
N PHE A 8 15.33 -1.02 7.58
CA PHE A 8 14.19 -0.26 7.09
C PHE A 8 14.06 1.01 7.93
N THR A 9 14.64 2.11 7.46
CA THR A 9 14.65 3.38 8.18
C THR A 9 13.43 4.21 7.80
N CYS A 10 12.63 4.58 8.78
CA CYS A 10 11.42 5.35 8.62
C CYS A 10 11.53 6.70 9.32
N SER A 11 10.93 7.76 8.77
CA SER A 11 10.87 9.09 9.37
C SER A 11 9.98 9.15 10.63
N ARG A 12 9.19 8.13 10.87
CA ARG A 12 8.33 7.94 12.05
C ARG A 12 8.07 6.46 12.28
N GLN A 13 7.41 6.14 13.38
CA GLN A 13 6.98 4.76 13.65
C GLN A 13 6.04 4.24 12.56
N VAL A 14 6.36 3.06 12.01
CA VAL A 14 5.56 2.35 11.00
C VAL A 14 5.37 0.90 11.44
N PRO A 15 4.23 0.57 12.05
CA PRO A 15 3.95 -0.78 12.58
C PRO A 15 4.12 -1.92 11.56
N LEU A 16 3.91 -1.62 10.26
CA LEU A 16 4.17 -2.55 9.17
C LEU A 16 5.56 -3.20 9.25
N TYR A 17 6.61 -2.41 9.53
CA TYR A 17 7.97 -2.96 9.50
C TYR A 17 8.29 -3.75 10.77
N ALA A 18 7.66 -3.43 11.91
CA ALA A 18 7.70 -4.31 13.08
C ALA A 18 7.02 -5.66 12.77
N TYR A 19 5.86 -5.62 12.11
CA TYR A 19 5.15 -6.83 11.66
C TYR A 19 6.00 -7.65 10.69
N LEU A 20 6.62 -7.02 9.69
CA LEU A 20 7.52 -7.70 8.75
C LEU A 20 8.68 -8.38 9.48
N CYS A 21 9.34 -7.69 10.41
CA CYS A 21 10.42 -8.28 11.23
C CYS A 21 9.92 -9.50 12.02
N ASN A 22 8.76 -9.39 12.67
CA ASN A 22 8.15 -10.47 13.46
C ASN A 22 7.82 -11.71 12.61
N GLN A 23 7.38 -11.50 11.34
CA GLN A 23 7.06 -12.59 10.43
C GLN A 23 8.29 -13.45 10.12
N TYR A 24 9.47 -12.83 10.00
CA TYR A 24 10.71 -13.53 9.65
C TYR A 24 11.48 -14.07 10.87
N LEU A 25 11.08 -13.76 12.11
CA LEU A 25 11.77 -14.23 13.31
C LEU A 25 11.89 -15.76 13.39
N ASN A 26 10.91 -16.50 12.87
CA ASN A 26 10.84 -17.96 12.88
C ASN A 26 11.22 -18.58 11.52
N TYR A 27 12.03 -17.92 10.71
CA TYR A 27 12.48 -18.47 9.43
C TYR A 27 13.48 -19.62 9.67
N ASP A 28 13.02 -20.86 9.46
CA ASP A 28 13.65 -22.12 9.94
C ASP A 28 15.07 -22.38 9.42
N ALA A 29 15.47 -21.78 8.30
CA ALA A 29 16.74 -22.07 7.65
C ALA A 29 17.94 -21.30 8.22
N LEU A 30 17.72 -20.26 9.05
CA LEU A 30 18.73 -19.31 9.49
C LEU A 30 18.57 -18.92 10.95
N ASN A 31 19.68 -18.45 11.54
CA ASN A 31 19.68 -17.85 12.86
C ASN A 31 19.26 -16.37 12.76
N ILE A 32 17.97 -16.08 12.98
CA ILE A 32 17.39 -14.75 12.84
C ILE A 32 17.32 -14.04 14.20
N SER A 33 17.66 -12.75 14.17
CA SER A 33 17.34 -11.79 15.24
C SER A 33 16.74 -10.53 14.61
N ILE A 34 15.91 -9.84 15.36
CA ILE A 34 15.20 -8.64 14.88
C ILE A 34 15.33 -7.52 15.91
N GLY A 35 15.10 -6.29 15.48
CA GLY A 35 15.16 -5.15 16.38
C GLY A 35 14.57 -3.88 15.77
N CYS A 36 14.49 -2.87 16.63
CA CYS A 36 14.12 -1.52 16.26
C CYS A 36 15.02 -0.54 16.99
N ASP A 37 15.85 0.21 16.27
CA ASP A 37 16.68 1.28 16.82
C ASP A 37 15.84 2.56 16.87
N ASN A 38 15.46 2.99 18.07
CA ASN A 38 14.72 4.22 18.31
C ASN A 38 15.70 5.31 18.73
N HIS A 39 15.83 6.35 17.94
CA HIS A 39 16.63 7.51 18.32
C HIS A 39 15.87 8.48 19.23
N ASN A 40 14.53 8.51 19.17
CA ASN A 40 13.62 9.29 20.01
C ASN A 40 12.20 8.76 19.84
N ASP A 41 11.30 8.95 20.82
CA ASP A 41 9.90 8.52 20.76
C ASP A 41 9.11 9.09 19.56
N PHE A 42 9.55 10.21 18.98
CA PHE A 42 8.94 10.88 17.83
C PHE A 42 9.89 11.03 16.63
N GLY A 43 11.09 10.43 16.69
CA GLY A 43 12.13 10.54 15.67
C GLY A 43 12.12 9.40 14.63
N PRO A 44 13.11 9.41 13.72
CA PRO A 44 13.35 8.30 12.82
C PRO A 44 13.55 7.00 13.57
N GLN A 45 13.02 5.91 13.02
CA GLN A 45 13.13 4.56 13.56
C GLN A 45 13.72 3.64 12.49
N THR A 46 14.66 2.78 12.87
CA THR A 46 15.22 1.78 11.98
C THR A 46 14.82 0.39 12.48
N TYR A 47 13.89 -0.24 11.79
CA TYR A 47 13.56 -1.64 11.97
C TYR A 47 14.60 -2.48 11.25
N PHE A 48 14.93 -3.65 11.79
CA PHE A 48 15.92 -4.50 11.14
C PHE A 48 15.70 -5.99 11.37
N ILE A 49 16.19 -6.78 10.40
CA ILE A 49 16.29 -8.22 10.45
C ILE A 49 17.76 -8.57 10.27
N GLU A 50 18.33 -9.31 11.21
CA GLU A 50 19.69 -9.83 11.13
C GLU A 50 19.64 -11.33 10.94
N ALA A 51 20.52 -11.86 10.11
CA ALA A 51 20.60 -13.27 9.82
C ALA A 51 22.05 -13.74 9.72
N GLN A 52 22.29 -14.95 10.27
CA GLN A 52 23.58 -15.63 10.20
C GLN A 52 23.44 -16.91 9.39
N GLY A 53 24.30 -17.11 8.40
CA GLY A 53 24.30 -18.32 7.57
C GLY A 53 25.30 -18.34 6.45
N GLU A 54 25.16 -19.33 5.58
CA GLU A 54 25.88 -19.43 4.30
C GLU A 54 25.23 -18.50 3.27
N GLN A 55 25.93 -18.23 2.19
CA GLN A 55 25.51 -17.23 1.20
C GLN A 55 24.15 -17.54 0.57
N ALA A 56 23.94 -18.76 0.08
CA ALA A 56 22.72 -19.13 -0.64
C ALA A 56 21.44 -19.03 0.22
N PRO A 57 21.39 -19.50 1.49
CA PRO A 57 20.24 -19.25 2.39
C PRO A 57 20.01 -17.77 2.70
N LEU A 58 21.10 -16.95 2.80
CA LEU A 58 20.96 -15.51 3.04
C LEU A 58 20.38 -14.78 1.83
N GLU A 59 20.75 -15.16 0.61
CA GLU A 59 20.16 -14.65 -0.64
C GLU A 59 18.67 -15.02 -0.72
N GLN A 60 18.30 -16.27 -0.40
CA GLN A 60 16.90 -16.71 -0.36
C GLN A 60 16.07 -15.92 0.65
N LEU A 61 16.63 -15.62 1.84
CA LEU A 61 15.96 -14.76 2.82
C LEU A 61 15.74 -13.35 2.27
N ALA A 62 16.76 -12.75 1.63
CA ALA A 62 16.64 -11.42 1.06
C ALA A 62 15.56 -11.36 -0.04
N ASP A 63 15.49 -12.38 -0.91
CA ASP A 63 14.47 -12.49 -1.95
C ASP A 63 13.07 -12.66 -1.34
N ALA A 64 12.92 -13.47 -0.29
CA ALA A 64 11.65 -13.65 0.41
C ALA A 64 11.16 -12.34 1.07
N ILE A 65 12.06 -11.63 1.77
CA ILE A 65 11.74 -10.32 2.37
C ILE A 65 11.38 -9.32 1.27
N ALA A 66 12.09 -9.29 0.15
CA ALA A 66 11.79 -8.38 -0.96
C ALA A 66 10.41 -8.68 -1.59
N ALA A 67 10.00 -9.96 -1.65
CA ALA A 67 8.68 -10.36 -2.14
C ALA A 67 7.54 -9.92 -1.20
N ASP A 68 7.76 -9.93 0.10
CA ASP A 68 6.79 -9.52 1.12
C ASP A 68 6.86 -8.02 1.46
N PHE A 69 7.89 -7.34 0.96
CA PHE A 69 8.13 -5.94 1.27
C PHE A 69 7.05 -5.02 0.70
N LEU A 70 6.44 -4.23 1.56
CA LEU A 70 5.44 -3.24 1.19
C LEU A 70 5.98 -1.82 1.41
N MET A 71 5.85 -0.98 0.39
CA MET A 71 6.31 0.40 0.44
C MET A 71 5.40 1.26 1.32
N SER A 72 5.99 1.98 2.29
CA SER A 72 5.35 3.05 3.05
C SER A 72 5.86 4.42 2.61
N VAL A 73 5.01 5.45 2.63
CA VAL A 73 5.43 6.86 2.39
C VAL A 73 6.42 7.36 3.45
N TRP A 74 6.50 6.69 4.58
CA TRP A 74 7.38 7.07 5.69
C TRP A 74 8.76 6.39 5.62
N LEU A 75 8.97 5.46 4.67
CA LEU A 75 10.26 4.84 4.44
C LEU A 75 11.21 5.87 3.83
N VAL A 76 12.34 6.08 4.50
CA VAL A 76 13.39 7.02 4.09
C VAL A 76 14.53 6.29 3.41
N ASP A 77 14.88 5.11 3.95
CA ASP A 77 15.99 4.31 3.45
C ASP A 77 15.78 2.82 3.75
N SER A 78 16.32 1.98 2.89
CA SER A 78 16.37 0.53 3.11
C SER A 78 17.64 -0.03 2.50
N GLY A 79 18.23 -1.02 3.15
CA GLY A 79 19.48 -1.59 2.66
C GLY A 79 19.86 -2.90 3.33
N ILE A 80 20.85 -3.55 2.74
CA ILE A 80 21.48 -4.77 3.27
C ILE A 80 22.94 -4.47 3.51
N LYS A 81 23.45 -4.81 4.69
CA LYS A 81 24.86 -4.67 5.05
C LYS A 81 25.38 -5.92 5.74
N VAL A 82 26.68 -6.17 5.60
CA VAL A 82 27.39 -7.18 6.39
C VAL A 82 27.72 -6.57 7.75
N ILE A 83 27.50 -7.34 8.81
CA ILE A 83 27.79 -6.96 10.19
C ILE A 83 28.75 -7.97 10.83
N ASP A 84 29.51 -7.53 11.83
CA ASP A 84 30.41 -8.42 12.56
C ASP A 84 29.65 -9.31 13.53
N GLU A 85 28.79 -8.71 14.37
CA GLU A 85 27.99 -9.40 15.38
C GLU A 85 26.53 -8.94 15.34
N PRO A 86 25.56 -9.88 15.45
CA PRO A 86 24.14 -9.55 15.59
C PRO A 86 23.88 -8.77 16.90
N GLN A 87 23.02 -7.75 16.81
CA GLN A 87 22.60 -6.90 17.93
C GLN A 87 21.11 -7.07 18.27
N GLY A 88 20.37 -7.75 17.39
CA GLY A 88 18.93 -7.94 17.52
C GLY A 88 18.56 -8.96 18.58
N GLN A 89 17.29 -9.02 18.88
CA GLN A 89 16.68 -9.93 19.85
C GLN A 89 15.85 -11.03 19.14
N ARG A 90 15.54 -12.09 19.87
CA ARG A 90 14.71 -13.21 19.41
C ARG A 90 13.29 -13.17 19.97
N THR A 91 12.85 -12.00 20.41
CA THR A 91 11.49 -11.75 20.91
C THR A 91 10.77 -10.84 19.92
N LEU A 92 9.45 -11.00 19.83
CA LEU A 92 8.62 -10.17 18.97
C LEU A 92 8.78 -8.68 19.31
N LEU A 93 8.83 -7.85 18.30
CA LEU A 93 8.73 -6.40 18.44
C LEU A 93 7.29 -6.03 18.78
N GLU A 94 7.11 -5.09 19.71
CA GLU A 94 5.79 -4.57 20.03
C GLU A 94 5.25 -3.76 18.85
N THR A 95 4.05 -4.10 18.42
CA THR A 95 3.25 -3.30 17.51
C THR A 95 2.26 -2.52 18.36
N HIS A 96 2.49 -1.23 18.59
CA HIS A 96 1.71 -0.41 19.52
C HIS A 96 0.24 -0.19 19.11
N ASP A 97 -0.22 -0.78 18.02
CA ASP A 97 -1.60 -0.72 17.58
C ASP A 97 -2.23 -2.11 17.55
N PRO A 98 -3.06 -2.46 18.57
CA PRO A 98 -3.77 -3.74 18.60
C PRO A 98 -4.71 -3.97 17.41
N GLN A 99 -5.08 -2.92 16.67
CA GLN A 99 -5.88 -3.04 15.46
C GLN A 99 -5.02 -3.39 14.23
N MET A 100 -3.73 -3.07 14.26
CA MET A 100 -2.76 -3.42 13.24
C MET A 100 -2.31 -4.90 13.29
N ASP A 101 -2.59 -5.62 14.36
CA ASP A 101 -2.28 -7.06 14.48
C ASP A 101 -3.03 -7.94 13.47
N LYS A 102 -4.00 -7.40 12.74
CA LYS A 102 -4.83 -8.16 11.81
C LYS A 102 -4.70 -7.77 10.34
N SER A 103 -4.23 -6.56 10.04
CA SER A 103 -4.11 -6.10 8.66
C SER A 103 -3.15 -4.95 8.52
N VAL A 104 -2.18 -5.10 7.64
CA VAL A 104 -1.16 -4.09 7.35
C VAL A 104 -1.67 -3.06 6.35
N ALA A 105 -2.42 -3.49 5.33
CA ALA A 105 -2.91 -2.67 4.24
C ALA A 105 -4.27 -3.19 3.75
N ALA A 106 -5.04 -2.38 3.01
CA ALA A 106 -6.28 -2.85 2.38
C ALA A 106 -6.01 -3.95 1.34
N PHE A 107 -4.88 -3.85 0.65
CA PHE A 107 -4.36 -4.84 -0.30
C PHE A 107 -2.87 -4.60 -0.53
N CYS A 108 -2.20 -5.60 -1.11
CA CYS A 108 -0.78 -5.56 -1.42
C CYS A 108 -0.50 -6.07 -2.84
N GLN A 109 0.77 -6.03 -3.24
CA GLN A 109 1.22 -6.50 -4.54
C GLN A 109 0.97 -7.99 -4.80
N GLN A 110 0.78 -8.81 -3.76
CA GLN A 110 0.46 -10.23 -3.92
C GLN A 110 -1.02 -10.47 -4.22
N CYS A 111 -1.94 -9.79 -3.53
CA CYS A 111 -3.37 -10.02 -3.69
C CYS A 111 -4.02 -9.11 -4.75
N TYR A 112 -3.52 -7.89 -4.96
CA TYR A 112 -4.12 -6.96 -5.92
C TYR A 112 -4.22 -7.53 -7.33
N PRO A 113 -3.19 -8.18 -7.91
CA PRO A 113 -3.30 -8.77 -9.26
C PRO A 113 -4.37 -9.85 -9.37
N LEU A 114 -4.75 -10.48 -8.27
CA LEU A 114 -5.75 -11.54 -8.27
C LEU A 114 -7.18 -11.00 -8.32
N PHE A 115 -7.50 -9.98 -7.52
CA PHE A 115 -8.86 -9.45 -7.42
C PHE A 115 -9.07 -8.12 -8.13
N GLY A 116 -8.00 -7.36 -8.40
CA GLY A 116 -8.04 -6.01 -8.95
C GLY A 116 -7.68 -5.91 -10.44
N ASP A 117 -7.21 -6.99 -11.07
CA ASP A 117 -6.94 -7.04 -12.50
C ASP A 117 -8.12 -7.69 -13.23
N ASN A 118 -8.69 -7.01 -14.22
CA ASN A 118 -9.85 -7.48 -14.98
C ASN A 118 -9.58 -8.73 -15.84
N GLN A 119 -8.33 -9.11 -16.02
CA GLN A 119 -7.92 -10.36 -16.69
C GLN A 119 -7.80 -11.55 -15.72
N ALA A 120 -7.82 -11.32 -14.41
CA ALA A 120 -7.68 -12.36 -13.41
C ALA A 120 -8.97 -13.15 -13.23
N ALA A 121 -8.85 -14.47 -13.01
CA ALA A 121 -10.01 -15.35 -12.77
C ALA A 121 -10.80 -14.98 -11.50
N GLN A 122 -10.16 -14.33 -10.53
CA GLN A 122 -10.76 -13.88 -9.26
C GLN A 122 -11.09 -12.38 -9.26
N PHE A 123 -11.12 -11.74 -10.43
CA PHE A 123 -11.45 -10.32 -10.52
C PHE A 123 -12.77 -10.00 -9.80
N GLY A 124 -12.70 -9.00 -8.92
CA GLY A 124 -13.84 -8.57 -8.10
C GLY A 124 -14.07 -9.36 -6.82
N ALA A 125 -13.27 -10.40 -6.52
CA ALA A 125 -13.32 -11.12 -5.24
C ALA A 125 -12.67 -10.27 -4.14
N ILE A 126 -13.36 -9.22 -3.69
CA ILE A 126 -12.82 -8.25 -2.72
C ILE A 126 -12.56 -8.85 -1.34
N ASP A 127 -13.20 -9.96 -0.98
CA ASP A 127 -13.03 -10.70 0.26
C ASP A 127 -11.89 -11.74 0.20
N LEU A 128 -11.15 -11.80 -0.91
CA LEU A 128 -10.01 -12.69 -1.10
C LEU A 128 -9.04 -12.60 0.08
N THR A 129 -8.79 -13.75 0.73
CA THR A 129 -7.80 -13.83 1.82
C THR A 129 -6.38 -13.65 1.30
N CYS A 130 -5.55 -12.96 2.05
CA CYS A 130 -4.16 -12.73 1.71
C CYS A 130 -3.26 -12.96 2.94
N SER A 131 -2.35 -13.92 2.85
CA SER A 131 -1.41 -14.24 3.93
C SER A 131 -0.38 -13.13 4.22
N CYS A 132 -0.16 -12.22 3.27
CA CYS A 132 0.78 -11.12 3.43
C CYS A 132 0.15 -9.91 4.13
N CYS A 133 -0.93 -9.35 3.59
CA CYS A 133 -1.49 -8.10 4.12
C CYS A 133 -2.73 -8.27 4.99
N HIS A 134 -3.41 -9.42 4.95
CA HIS A 134 -4.68 -9.69 5.64
C HIS A 134 -5.75 -8.61 5.43
N GLY A 135 -5.73 -7.95 4.24
CA GLY A 135 -6.59 -6.80 3.94
C GLY A 135 -8.09 -7.09 3.96
N GLU A 136 -8.48 -8.36 3.78
CA GLU A 136 -9.88 -8.81 3.90
C GLU A 136 -10.45 -8.61 5.32
N THR A 137 -9.59 -8.55 6.34
CA THR A 137 -10.03 -8.33 7.73
C THR A 137 -10.51 -6.91 7.98
N ARG A 138 -10.13 -5.95 7.13
CA ARG A 138 -10.58 -4.55 7.17
C ARG A 138 -11.97 -4.34 6.59
N LEU A 139 -12.46 -5.31 5.80
CA LEU A 139 -13.76 -5.18 5.14
C LEU A 139 -14.91 -5.25 6.16
N THR A 140 -15.81 -4.30 6.06
CA THR A 140 -17.09 -4.34 6.78
C THR A 140 -17.98 -5.46 6.24
N PRO A 141 -18.98 -5.92 6.99
CA PRO A 141 -19.94 -6.90 6.48
C PRO A 141 -20.65 -6.46 5.20
N ALA A 142 -20.93 -5.16 5.06
CA ALA A 142 -21.56 -4.60 3.86
C ALA A 142 -20.62 -4.67 2.64
N GLN A 143 -19.33 -4.43 2.82
CA GLN A 143 -18.35 -4.57 1.75
C GLN A 143 -18.15 -6.04 1.35
N LYS A 144 -18.06 -6.96 2.33
CA LYS A 144 -17.91 -8.41 2.06
C LYS A 144 -19.11 -9.01 1.29
N ALA A 145 -20.28 -8.41 1.40
CA ALA A 145 -21.47 -8.85 0.68
C ALA A 145 -21.50 -8.41 -0.79
N LEU A 146 -20.62 -7.49 -1.21
CA LEU A 146 -20.60 -7.01 -2.59
C LEU A 146 -20.02 -8.07 -3.53
N THR A 147 -20.71 -8.28 -4.63
CA THR A 147 -20.27 -9.14 -5.74
C THR A 147 -19.70 -8.32 -6.89
N LEU A 148 -18.99 -8.97 -7.81
CA LEU A 148 -18.56 -8.31 -9.05
C LEU A 148 -19.72 -7.73 -9.85
N THR A 149 -20.90 -8.38 -9.81
CA THR A 149 -22.12 -7.87 -10.47
C THR A 149 -22.56 -6.55 -9.85
N ASP A 150 -22.55 -6.45 -8.53
CA ASP A 150 -22.89 -5.21 -7.82
C ASP A 150 -21.89 -4.09 -8.16
N LEU A 151 -20.60 -4.39 -8.19
CA LEU A 151 -19.55 -3.41 -8.54
C LEU A 151 -19.67 -2.93 -9.99
N LYS A 152 -20.03 -3.82 -10.94
CA LYS A 152 -20.31 -3.44 -12.33
C LYS A 152 -21.56 -2.56 -12.42
N ALA A 153 -22.63 -2.88 -11.70
CA ALA A 153 -23.85 -2.06 -11.67
C ALA A 153 -23.59 -0.67 -11.07
N MET A 154 -22.74 -0.57 -10.02
CA MET A 154 -22.29 0.71 -9.47
C MET A 154 -21.49 1.55 -10.48
N ALA A 155 -20.57 0.93 -11.22
CA ALA A 155 -19.82 1.62 -12.27
C ALA A 155 -20.74 2.09 -13.40
N GLU A 156 -21.68 1.28 -13.84
CA GLU A 156 -22.69 1.65 -14.84
C GLU A 156 -23.59 2.81 -14.34
N GLN A 157 -24.00 2.77 -13.08
CA GLN A 157 -24.73 3.89 -12.47
C GLN A 157 -23.91 5.18 -12.52
N LEU A 158 -22.63 5.13 -12.15
CA LEU A 158 -21.76 6.30 -12.21
C LEU A 158 -21.65 6.85 -13.65
N ILE A 159 -21.48 5.97 -14.64
CA ILE A 159 -21.38 6.38 -16.05
C ILE A 159 -22.69 7.00 -16.55
N THR A 160 -23.82 6.42 -16.20
CA THR A 160 -25.15 6.85 -16.75
C THR A 160 -25.73 8.05 -16.02
N GLN A 161 -25.53 8.14 -14.70
CA GLN A 161 -26.09 9.21 -13.85
C GLN A 161 -25.09 10.33 -13.54
N GLY A 162 -23.82 10.13 -13.90
CA GLY A 162 -22.73 11.09 -13.62
C GLY A 162 -22.28 11.13 -12.16
N SER A 163 -22.96 10.45 -11.25
CA SER A 163 -22.63 10.37 -9.81
C SER A 163 -23.05 9.06 -9.18
N LEU A 164 -22.33 8.67 -8.11
CA LEU A 164 -22.57 7.46 -7.33
C LEU A 164 -22.30 7.74 -5.85
N ALA A 165 -23.29 7.48 -4.98
CA ALA A 165 -23.08 7.41 -3.53
C ALA A 165 -22.59 6.01 -3.15
N LEU A 166 -21.34 5.90 -2.73
CA LEU A 166 -20.72 4.64 -2.29
C LEU A 166 -20.83 4.53 -0.76
N SER A 167 -22.05 4.16 -0.30
CA SER A 167 -22.40 4.17 1.14
C SER A 167 -21.52 3.24 1.98
N CYS A 168 -21.06 2.12 1.42
CA CYS A 168 -20.17 1.18 2.11
C CYS A 168 -18.75 1.74 2.36
N GLU A 169 -18.37 2.81 1.66
CA GLU A 169 -17.11 3.55 1.83
C GLU A 169 -17.33 4.93 2.49
N GLY A 170 -18.56 5.36 2.65
CA GLY A 170 -18.89 6.69 3.17
C GLY A 170 -18.50 7.86 2.25
N ILE A 171 -18.41 7.62 0.94
CA ILE A 171 -18.00 8.62 -0.05
C ILE A 171 -19.03 8.74 -1.18
N ALA A 172 -18.89 9.82 -1.97
CA ALA A 172 -19.57 9.96 -3.25
C ALA A 172 -18.53 10.16 -4.36
N LEU A 173 -18.76 9.52 -5.50
CA LEU A 173 -17.99 9.66 -6.73
C LEU A 173 -18.80 10.44 -7.76
N SER A 174 -18.14 11.23 -8.61
CA SER A 174 -18.78 11.88 -9.73
C SER A 174 -17.82 11.98 -10.91
N LEU A 175 -18.38 11.95 -12.13
CA LEU A 175 -17.61 12.15 -13.36
C LEU A 175 -17.26 13.62 -13.60
N GLU A 176 -18.00 14.54 -12.96
CA GLU A 176 -17.73 15.95 -12.95
C GLU A 176 -17.38 16.43 -11.55
N PRO A 177 -16.61 17.51 -11.40
CA PRO A 177 -16.30 18.09 -10.10
C PRO A 177 -17.57 18.49 -9.35
N PHE A 178 -17.68 18.11 -8.07
CA PHE A 178 -18.80 18.52 -7.21
C PHE A 178 -18.86 20.05 -6.99
N ALA A 179 -17.71 20.73 -7.02
CA ALA A 179 -17.61 22.18 -6.91
C ALA A 179 -16.58 22.69 -7.92
N ARG A 180 -17.05 23.47 -8.92
CA ARG A 180 -16.18 24.05 -9.96
C ARG A 180 -15.21 25.12 -9.44
N ASP A 181 -15.52 25.71 -8.31
CA ASP A 181 -14.74 26.76 -7.61
C ASP A 181 -13.79 26.17 -6.57
N ALA A 182 -13.74 24.85 -6.39
CA ALA A 182 -12.77 24.25 -5.52
C ALA A 182 -11.35 24.52 -6.04
N SER A 183 -10.54 25.16 -5.23
CA SER A 183 -9.14 25.45 -5.58
C SER A 183 -8.28 24.19 -5.68
N ARG A 184 -8.75 23.07 -5.13
CA ARG A 184 -8.04 21.80 -4.98
C ARG A 184 -8.99 20.60 -4.95
N PRO A 185 -9.61 20.25 -6.11
CA PRO A 185 -10.49 19.10 -6.21
C PRO A 185 -9.74 17.79 -5.99
N GLN A 186 -10.44 16.78 -5.42
CA GLN A 186 -9.90 15.43 -5.31
C GLN A 186 -10.22 14.62 -6.58
N LEU A 187 -9.23 13.84 -7.06
CA LEU A 187 -9.36 12.98 -8.23
C LEU A 187 -8.93 11.55 -7.90
N LEU A 188 -9.82 10.61 -8.18
CA LEU A 188 -9.49 9.19 -8.23
C LEU A 188 -8.93 8.87 -9.63
N ILE A 189 -7.69 8.39 -9.67
CA ILE A 189 -7.03 8.01 -10.92
C ILE A 189 -7.32 6.53 -11.18
N CYS A 190 -8.17 6.25 -12.16
CA CYS A 190 -8.53 4.89 -12.55
C CYS A 190 -7.46 4.22 -13.43
N ASN A 191 -6.75 4.99 -14.26
CA ASN A 191 -5.68 4.48 -15.10
C ASN A 191 -4.32 5.08 -14.72
N PRO A 192 -3.48 4.38 -13.93
CA PRO A 192 -2.16 4.87 -13.54
C PRO A 192 -1.24 5.23 -14.71
N ASN A 193 -1.39 4.58 -15.86
CA ASN A 193 -0.55 4.80 -17.04
C ASN A 193 -0.77 6.19 -17.68
N THR A 194 -1.87 6.86 -17.32
CA THR A 194 -2.17 8.21 -17.86
C THR A 194 -1.66 9.34 -16.97
N LEU A 195 -1.12 9.07 -15.80
CA LEU A 195 -0.69 10.08 -14.82
C LEU A 195 0.23 11.12 -15.43
N ASN A 196 1.31 10.70 -16.08
CA ASN A 196 2.31 11.59 -16.66
C ASN A 196 1.82 12.32 -17.92
N ALA A 197 0.69 11.89 -18.50
CA ALA A 197 0.04 12.61 -19.59
C ALA A 197 -0.84 13.77 -19.10
N HIS A 198 -1.21 13.78 -17.80
CA HIS A 198 -2.14 14.76 -17.24
C HIS A 198 -1.52 15.62 -16.14
N PHE A 199 -0.52 15.10 -15.40
CA PHE A 199 0.06 15.75 -14.23
C PHE A 199 1.59 15.82 -14.28
N CYS A 200 2.13 16.94 -13.76
CA CYS A 200 3.56 17.09 -13.51
C CYS A 200 3.91 16.44 -12.17
N LEU A 201 4.36 15.20 -12.20
CA LEU A 201 4.74 14.44 -11.01
C LEU A 201 6.22 14.08 -11.03
N LYS A 202 6.81 14.01 -9.85
CA LYS A 202 8.14 13.45 -9.64
C LYS A 202 8.04 11.97 -9.31
N ASP A 203 9.08 11.19 -9.59
CA ASP A 203 9.07 9.73 -9.39
C ASP A 203 8.66 9.33 -7.97
N HIS A 204 9.17 10.00 -6.94
CA HIS A 204 8.80 9.72 -5.56
C HIS A 204 7.32 9.98 -5.24
N GLN A 205 6.65 10.90 -5.95
CA GLN A 205 5.22 11.14 -5.79
C GLN A 205 4.41 10.01 -6.43
N VAL A 206 4.86 9.47 -7.56
CA VAL A 206 4.24 8.30 -8.21
C VAL A 206 4.38 7.06 -7.32
N VAL A 207 5.58 6.85 -6.76
CA VAL A 207 5.82 5.77 -5.79
C VAL A 207 4.94 5.91 -4.56
N ALA A 208 4.80 7.13 -4.02
CA ALA A 208 3.94 7.38 -2.86
C ALA A 208 2.46 7.04 -3.11
N LEU A 209 1.92 7.31 -4.32
CA LEU A 209 0.54 6.91 -4.68
C LEU A 209 0.32 5.39 -4.59
N SER A 210 1.38 4.61 -4.82
CA SER A 210 1.33 3.14 -4.76
C SER A 210 1.60 2.56 -3.37
N SER A 211 2.01 3.39 -2.40
CA SER A 211 2.30 2.95 -1.04
C SER A 211 1.07 2.37 -0.33
N ILE A 212 1.30 1.71 0.82
CA ILE A 212 0.23 1.09 1.60
C ILE A 212 -0.77 2.10 2.18
N GLU A 213 -0.33 3.31 2.43
CA GLU A 213 -1.17 4.40 2.97
C GLU A 213 -2.12 4.98 1.93
N LYS A 214 -1.86 4.75 0.62
CA LYS A 214 -2.66 5.29 -0.49
C LYS A 214 -2.98 6.79 -0.32
N PRO A 215 -1.96 7.65 -0.17
CA PRO A 215 -2.17 9.04 0.19
C PRO A 215 -2.81 9.85 -0.94
N LEU A 216 -3.38 10.99 -0.56
CA LEU A 216 -3.68 12.07 -1.49
C LEU A 216 -2.39 12.84 -1.80
N ILE A 217 -2.04 12.94 -3.06
CA ILE A 217 -0.86 13.68 -3.53
C ILE A 217 -1.31 14.95 -4.24
N CYS A 218 -0.82 16.09 -3.77
CA CYS A 218 -1.05 17.37 -4.43
C CYS A 218 -0.27 17.42 -5.76
N ALA A 219 -0.98 17.56 -6.87
CA ALA A 219 -0.44 17.51 -8.21
C ALA A 219 -0.86 18.74 -9.03
N ARG A 220 0.07 19.23 -9.87
CA ARG A 220 -0.23 20.26 -10.83
C ARG A 220 -0.58 19.61 -12.18
N PRO A 221 -1.69 19.97 -12.84
CA PRO A 221 -1.96 19.51 -14.19
C PRO A 221 -0.90 20.06 -15.18
N ILE A 222 -0.69 19.32 -16.26
CA ILE A 222 0.12 19.81 -17.38
C ILE A 222 -0.61 21.03 -17.99
N GLN A 223 0.16 22.04 -18.41
CA GLN A 223 -0.39 23.23 -19.04
C GLN A 223 -1.25 22.85 -20.25
N ASP A 224 -2.35 23.59 -20.44
CA ASP A 224 -3.31 23.40 -21.54
C ASP A 224 -4.17 22.13 -21.51
N HIS A 225 -4.33 21.50 -20.35
CA HIS A 225 -5.23 20.38 -20.21
C HIS A 225 -6.71 20.85 -20.31
N GLN A 226 -7.40 20.51 -21.39
CA GLN A 226 -8.76 21.02 -21.68
C GLN A 226 -9.84 20.64 -20.65
N LYS A 227 -9.61 19.57 -19.86
CA LYS A 227 -10.59 19.04 -18.91
C LYS A 227 -10.26 19.37 -17.44
N LEU A 228 -9.04 19.81 -17.15
CA LEU A 228 -8.60 20.14 -15.81
C LEU A 228 -8.56 21.66 -15.64
N PHE A 229 -9.42 22.21 -14.80
CA PHE A 229 -9.65 23.66 -14.66
C PHE A 229 -9.01 24.25 -13.38
N ALA A 230 -8.72 23.40 -12.36
CA ALA A 230 -8.10 23.88 -11.12
C ALA A 230 -6.56 23.91 -11.25
N PRO A 231 -5.90 24.85 -10.56
CA PRO A 231 -4.44 24.95 -10.60
C PRO A 231 -3.72 23.79 -9.91
N LEU A 232 -4.39 23.12 -8.97
CA LEU A 232 -3.89 21.98 -8.21
C LEU A 232 -5.01 20.96 -7.99
N TYR A 233 -4.64 19.71 -7.90
CA TYR A 233 -5.52 18.58 -7.58
C TYR A 233 -4.91 17.71 -6.49
N ASP A 234 -5.75 17.15 -5.63
CA ASP A 234 -5.38 16.07 -4.74
C ASP A 234 -5.74 14.74 -5.43
N ILE A 235 -4.74 14.05 -5.93
CA ILE A 235 -4.92 12.80 -6.65
C ILE A 235 -4.66 11.59 -5.78
N CYS A 236 -5.38 10.48 -6.00
CA CYS A 236 -5.16 9.20 -5.36
C CYS A 236 -5.45 8.03 -6.32
N PHE A 237 -4.91 6.85 -5.98
CA PHE A 237 -5.36 5.58 -6.54
C PHE A 237 -6.47 4.96 -5.69
N GLY A 238 -7.06 3.86 -6.15
CA GLY A 238 -7.98 3.08 -5.33
C GLY A 238 -7.34 2.71 -3.99
N TYR A 239 -7.93 3.19 -2.89
CA TYR A 239 -7.38 3.08 -1.53
C TYR A 239 -8.05 1.97 -0.71
N SER A 240 -9.18 1.45 -1.16
CA SER A 240 -9.85 0.27 -0.62
C SER A 240 -10.01 -0.78 -1.72
N ARG A 241 -10.32 -2.02 -1.35
CA ARG A 241 -10.55 -3.09 -2.34
C ARG A 241 -11.74 -2.79 -3.24
N VAL A 242 -12.82 -2.23 -2.69
CA VAL A 242 -14.01 -1.81 -3.44
C VAL A 242 -13.65 -0.74 -4.46
N VAL A 243 -13.00 0.33 -4.02
CA VAL A 243 -12.61 1.44 -4.91
C VAL A 243 -11.57 1.00 -5.94
N ALA A 244 -10.67 0.08 -5.58
CA ALA A 244 -9.67 -0.46 -6.50
C ALA A 244 -10.32 -1.25 -7.65
N VAL A 245 -11.31 -2.12 -7.37
CA VAL A 245 -12.06 -2.85 -8.41
C VAL A 245 -12.92 -1.91 -9.24
N LEU A 246 -13.61 -0.95 -8.62
CA LEU A 246 -14.36 0.08 -9.36
C LEU A 246 -13.45 0.87 -10.30
N SER A 247 -12.25 1.25 -9.85
CA SER A 247 -11.27 1.96 -10.69
C SER A 247 -10.87 1.14 -11.90
N GLU A 248 -10.69 -0.18 -11.76
CA GLU A 248 -10.35 -1.05 -12.88
C GLU A 248 -11.53 -1.23 -13.85
N ILE A 249 -12.78 -1.29 -13.36
CA ILE A 249 -13.97 -1.34 -14.22
C ILE A 249 -14.14 -0.04 -15.02
N LEU A 250 -13.78 1.11 -14.44
CA LEU A 250 -13.91 2.43 -15.05
C LEU A 250 -12.71 2.83 -15.94
N ARG A 251 -11.65 2.01 -15.93
CA ARG A 251 -10.43 2.24 -16.71
C ARG A 251 -10.63 2.07 -18.19
#